data_5f3a9ef1f5c9eb1b250c64fa521daaa6
#
_entry.id   5f3a9ef1f5c9eb1b250c64fa521daaa6
#
_cell.length_a   1.000
_cell.length_b   1.000
_cell.length_c   1.000
_cell.angle_alpha   90.00
_cell.angle_beta   90.00
_cell.angle_gamma   90.00
#
_symmetry.space_group_name_H-M   'P 1'
#
loop_
_entity.id
_entity.type
_entity.pdbx_description
1 polymer ?
#
loop_
_entity_poly.entity_id
_entity_poly.type
_entity_poly.pdbx_seq_one_letter_code
_entity_poly.pdbx_strand_id
1 'polypeptide(L)'
;MKSLEPAQSAWPASWLEPDWPVPSHVRAVCTSREGGTSTGPWGSLNLGGHVADVPAAVQANRAVLAQAVGAQPIFMRQVHGVDVAELPGAGDAGDTAIVADACVTTAMGVACTVMVADCLPVLLANTAGTVVAAAHAGWRGLAGEAGQGVLESVYQRFSALAHDGCAQGAIN
;
A
#
# COMPACT_ATOMS: atom_id res chain seq x y z
N MET A 1 -13.11 -36.20 -6.86
CA MET A 1 -12.93 -34.80 -6.40
C MET A 1 -11.43 -34.52 -6.40
N LYS A 2 -10.94 -33.73 -7.35
CA LYS A 2 -9.54 -33.25 -7.30
C LYS A 2 -9.50 -32.17 -6.21
N SER A 3 -8.74 -32.39 -5.14
CA SER A 3 -8.36 -31.36 -4.19
C SER A 3 -7.64 -30.25 -4.97
N LEU A 4 -8.25 -29.06 -4.99
CA LEU A 4 -7.57 -27.85 -5.42
C LEU A 4 -6.46 -27.61 -4.40
N GLU A 5 -5.21 -27.89 -4.77
CA GLU A 5 -4.08 -27.42 -3.99
C GLU A 5 -4.18 -25.90 -3.91
N PRO A 6 -3.97 -25.29 -2.74
CA PRO A 6 -3.93 -23.84 -2.64
C PRO A 6 -2.82 -23.34 -3.58
N ALA A 7 -3.15 -22.38 -4.43
CA ALA A 7 -2.18 -21.73 -5.29
C ALA A 7 -0.99 -21.30 -4.41
N GLN A 8 0.22 -21.76 -4.75
CA GLN A 8 1.42 -21.39 -4.02
C GLN A 8 1.49 -19.86 -3.96
N SER A 9 1.64 -19.30 -2.76
CA SER A 9 1.83 -17.87 -2.57
C SER A 9 2.97 -17.40 -3.48
N ALA A 10 2.70 -16.35 -4.27
CA ALA A 10 3.73 -15.75 -5.13
C ALA A 10 4.76 -14.94 -4.33
N TRP A 11 4.60 -14.89 -3.01
CA TRP A 11 5.41 -14.10 -2.09
C TRP A 11 6.45 -14.96 -1.37
N PRO A 12 7.59 -14.39 -0.92
CA PRO A 12 8.48 -15.05 0.02
C PRO A 12 7.71 -15.54 1.25
N ALA A 13 8.03 -16.73 1.75
CA ALA A 13 7.34 -17.35 2.89
C ALA A 13 7.41 -16.51 4.19
N SER A 14 8.36 -15.58 4.27
CA SER A 14 8.49 -14.64 5.40
C SER A 14 7.56 -13.42 5.30
N TRP A 15 6.85 -13.24 4.19
CA TRP A 15 5.90 -12.16 3.99
C TRP A 15 4.50 -12.63 4.38
N LEU A 16 3.70 -11.72 4.93
CA LEU A 16 2.34 -12.01 5.35
C LEU A 16 1.36 -11.59 4.25
N GLU A 17 0.60 -12.55 3.75
CA GLU A 17 -0.55 -12.31 2.86
C GLU A 17 -1.82 -12.32 3.71
N PRO A 18 -2.61 -11.22 3.74
CA PRO A 18 -3.85 -11.20 4.51
C PRO A 18 -4.88 -12.18 3.93
N ASP A 19 -5.52 -12.94 4.80
CA ASP A 19 -6.71 -13.74 4.44
C ASP A 19 -7.95 -12.86 4.59
N TRP A 20 -8.44 -12.32 3.48
CA TRP A 20 -9.58 -11.42 3.45
C TRP A 20 -10.46 -11.64 2.20
N PRO A 21 -11.78 -11.35 2.26
CA PRO A 21 -12.71 -11.66 1.18
C PRO A 21 -12.68 -10.59 0.06
N VAL A 22 -11.60 -10.55 -0.72
CA VAL A 22 -11.46 -9.66 -1.87
C VAL A 22 -11.47 -10.43 -3.19
N PRO A 23 -11.80 -9.79 -4.33
CA PRO A 23 -11.66 -10.41 -5.64
C PRO A 23 -10.22 -10.83 -5.92
N SER A 24 -10.03 -11.92 -6.66
CA SER A 24 -8.71 -12.55 -6.91
C SER A 24 -7.69 -11.63 -7.63
N HIS A 25 -8.15 -10.58 -8.30
CA HIS A 25 -7.27 -9.58 -8.92
C HIS A 25 -6.77 -8.50 -7.95
N VAL A 26 -7.36 -8.42 -6.74
CA VAL A 26 -6.85 -7.55 -5.66
C VAL A 26 -5.90 -8.38 -4.81
N ARG A 27 -4.69 -7.89 -4.65
CA ARG A 27 -3.65 -8.56 -3.87
C ARG A 27 -3.09 -7.63 -2.81
N ALA A 28 -2.72 -8.18 -1.69
CA ALA A 28 -2.10 -7.44 -0.61
C ALA A 28 -1.01 -8.26 0.06
N VAL A 29 0.01 -7.59 0.55
CA VAL A 29 1.12 -8.24 1.25
C VAL A 29 1.74 -7.27 2.25
N CYS A 30 2.15 -7.79 3.39
CA CYS A 30 3.03 -7.11 4.33
C CYS A 30 4.41 -7.79 4.28
N THR A 31 5.43 -7.04 3.88
CA THR A 31 6.79 -7.57 3.79
C THR A 31 7.37 -7.79 5.19
N SER A 32 8.27 -8.75 5.32
CA SER A 32 9.18 -8.81 6.46
C SER A 32 10.44 -7.97 6.18
N ARG A 33 11.32 -7.89 7.16
CA ARG A 33 12.64 -7.26 6.96
C ARG A 33 13.66 -8.12 6.22
N GLU A 34 13.30 -9.33 5.79
CA GLU A 34 14.19 -10.30 5.16
C GLU A 34 14.19 -10.18 3.63
N GLY A 35 15.28 -10.61 2.99
CA GLY A 35 15.35 -10.74 1.54
C GLY A 35 15.85 -9.51 0.78
N GLY A 36 16.41 -8.52 1.49
CA GLY A 36 16.99 -7.32 0.87
C GLY A 36 18.51 -7.28 0.91
N THR A 37 19.03 -6.10 0.57
CA THR A 37 20.48 -5.82 0.44
C THR A 37 21.05 -4.88 1.51
N SER A 38 20.19 -4.24 2.30
CA SER A 38 20.63 -3.35 3.39
C SER A 38 21.37 -4.13 4.47
N THR A 39 22.31 -3.47 5.15
CA THR A 39 23.18 -4.06 6.16
C THR A 39 23.05 -3.36 7.51
N GLY A 40 23.68 -3.92 8.55
CA GLY A 40 23.67 -3.34 9.89
C GLY A 40 22.25 -3.22 10.46
N PRO A 41 21.86 -2.07 11.06
CA PRO A 41 20.56 -1.90 11.69
C PRO A 41 19.39 -1.97 10.70
N TRP A 42 19.63 -1.71 9.41
CA TRP A 42 18.63 -1.76 8.34
C TRP A 42 18.51 -3.13 7.67
N GLY A 43 19.26 -4.12 8.10
CA GLY A 43 19.26 -5.45 7.45
C GLY A 43 17.94 -6.18 7.60
N SER A 44 17.41 -6.60 6.44
CA SER A 44 17.96 -6.50 5.09
C SER A 44 17.04 -5.77 4.10
N LEU A 45 15.71 -5.88 4.18
CA LEU A 45 14.74 -5.30 3.24
C LEU A 45 14.19 -3.96 3.74
N ASN A 46 15.07 -3.02 4.06
CA ASN A 46 14.64 -1.67 4.39
C ASN A 46 14.11 -0.95 3.15
N LEU A 47 12.89 -0.42 3.23
CA LEU A 47 12.21 0.32 2.16
C LEU A 47 12.17 1.84 2.45
N GLY A 48 12.54 2.25 3.68
CA GLY A 48 12.49 3.63 4.14
C GLY A 48 13.71 4.44 3.70
N GLY A 49 13.50 5.46 2.87
CA GLY A 49 14.58 6.37 2.43
C GLY A 49 14.94 7.46 3.43
N HIS A 50 14.22 7.57 4.56
CA HIS A 50 14.37 8.64 5.56
C HIS A 50 15.13 8.21 6.83
N VAL A 51 15.61 6.98 6.87
CA VAL A 51 16.26 6.39 8.06
C VAL A 51 17.78 6.33 7.96
N ALA A 52 18.37 7.10 7.06
CA ALA A 52 19.82 7.21 6.84
C ALA A 52 20.51 5.88 6.41
N ASP A 53 19.78 5.01 5.74
CA ASP A 53 20.37 3.87 5.02
C ASP A 53 21.01 4.30 3.70
N VAL A 54 21.82 3.44 3.11
CA VAL A 54 22.43 3.68 1.79
C VAL A 54 21.35 3.78 0.71
N PRO A 55 21.23 4.92 -0.01
CA PRO A 55 20.13 5.12 -0.97
C PRO A 55 20.06 4.03 -2.06
N ALA A 56 21.21 3.56 -2.54
CA ALA A 56 21.26 2.48 -3.53
C ALA A 56 20.70 1.15 -2.99
N ALA A 57 20.92 0.84 -1.72
CA ALA A 57 20.36 -0.35 -1.08
C ALA A 57 18.83 -0.23 -0.95
N VAL A 58 18.32 0.93 -0.54
CA VAL A 58 16.88 1.20 -0.47
C VAL A 58 16.23 1.06 -1.85
N GLN A 59 16.85 1.61 -2.91
CA GLN A 59 16.34 1.47 -4.27
C GLN A 59 16.32 0.02 -4.73
N ALA A 60 17.38 -0.75 -4.46
CA ALA A 60 17.43 -2.18 -4.78
C ALA A 60 16.33 -2.96 -4.04
N ASN A 61 16.10 -2.66 -2.76
CA ASN A 61 15.03 -3.27 -1.98
C ASN A 61 13.64 -2.92 -2.52
N ARG A 62 13.41 -1.67 -2.92
CA ARG A 62 12.15 -1.24 -3.56
C ARG A 62 11.92 -1.93 -4.90
N ALA A 63 12.99 -2.19 -5.67
CA ALA A 63 12.90 -2.97 -6.90
C ALA A 63 12.51 -4.44 -6.63
N VAL A 64 13.03 -5.06 -5.57
CA VAL A 64 12.60 -6.39 -5.11
C VAL A 64 11.10 -6.41 -4.81
N LEU A 65 10.60 -5.42 -4.08
CA LEU A 65 9.16 -5.31 -3.80
C LEU A 65 8.36 -5.15 -5.09
N ALA A 66 8.72 -4.21 -5.96
CA ALA A 66 8.03 -3.95 -7.22
C ALA A 66 7.94 -5.20 -8.11
N GLN A 67 9.04 -5.95 -8.22
CA GLN A 67 9.08 -7.20 -8.97
C GLN A 67 8.16 -8.25 -8.35
N ALA A 68 8.17 -8.40 -7.04
CA ALA A 68 7.35 -9.38 -6.35
C ALA A 68 5.85 -9.05 -6.49
N VAL A 69 5.44 -7.80 -6.29
CA VAL A 69 4.02 -7.41 -6.38
C VAL A 69 3.51 -7.32 -7.82
N GLY A 70 4.40 -7.21 -8.82
CA GLY A 70 4.01 -7.07 -10.22
C GLY A 70 3.27 -5.77 -10.53
N ALA A 71 3.47 -4.74 -9.71
CA ALA A 71 2.86 -3.42 -9.82
C ALA A 71 3.87 -2.35 -9.39
N GLN A 72 3.59 -1.08 -9.66
CA GLN A 72 4.41 0.04 -9.24
C GLN A 72 4.07 0.44 -7.79
N PRO A 73 4.91 0.17 -6.77
CA PRO A 73 4.70 0.66 -5.42
C PRO A 73 4.94 2.17 -5.38
N ILE A 74 3.98 2.92 -4.85
CA ILE A 74 4.13 4.37 -4.67
C ILE A 74 4.45 4.64 -3.21
N PHE A 75 5.65 5.18 -2.97
CA PHE A 75 6.13 5.52 -1.63
C PHE A 75 5.85 6.99 -1.34
N MET A 76 5.25 7.25 -0.19
CA MET A 76 4.93 8.59 0.28
C MET A 76 5.91 9.02 1.37
N ARG A 77 6.05 10.32 1.57
CA ARG A 77 6.65 10.89 2.77
C ARG A 77 5.59 10.95 3.87
N GLN A 78 5.55 9.92 4.70
CA GLN A 78 4.65 9.79 5.84
C GLN A 78 5.10 10.72 6.97
N VAL A 79 4.16 11.43 7.56
CA VAL A 79 4.40 12.46 8.57
C VAL A 79 3.55 12.25 9.84
N HIS A 80 2.86 11.10 9.94
CA HIS A 80 1.89 10.76 10.99
C HIS A 80 0.69 11.72 11.02
N GLY A 81 0.32 12.22 9.82
CA GLY A 81 -0.82 13.09 9.59
C GLY A 81 -2.08 12.32 9.21
N VAL A 82 -3.01 13.04 8.59
CA VAL A 82 -4.32 12.52 8.16
C VAL A 82 -4.57 12.69 6.67
N ASP A 83 -3.60 13.22 5.93
CA ASP A 83 -3.74 13.48 4.50
C ASP A 83 -3.79 12.18 3.69
N VAL A 84 -4.61 12.19 2.65
CA VAL A 84 -4.83 11.07 1.74
C VAL A 84 -4.46 11.48 0.33
N ALA A 85 -3.53 10.75 -0.28
CA ALA A 85 -3.17 10.93 -1.68
C ALA A 85 -4.03 10.05 -2.58
N GLU A 86 -4.55 10.61 -3.66
CA GLU A 86 -5.06 9.82 -4.78
C GLU A 86 -3.91 9.55 -5.74
N LEU A 87 -3.61 8.26 -5.94
CA LEU A 87 -2.46 7.88 -6.74
C LEU A 87 -2.84 7.86 -8.23
N PRO A 88 -2.00 8.46 -9.08
CA PRO A 88 -2.18 8.45 -10.52
C PRO A 88 -1.98 7.04 -11.10
N GLY A 89 -2.23 6.89 -12.39
CA GLY A 89 -1.92 5.67 -13.14
C GLY A 89 -0.43 5.31 -13.12
N ALA A 90 -0.11 4.06 -13.43
CA ALA A 90 1.26 3.61 -13.54
C ALA A 90 2.02 4.43 -14.61
N GLY A 91 3.19 4.94 -14.24
CA GLY A 91 4.01 5.79 -15.12
C GLY A 91 3.75 7.29 -14.99
N ASP A 92 2.63 7.74 -14.40
CA ASP A 92 2.29 9.15 -14.25
C ASP A 92 2.75 9.75 -12.91
N ALA A 93 3.36 8.95 -12.06
CA ALA A 93 3.93 9.41 -10.80
C ALA A 93 5.15 10.30 -11.08
N GLY A 94 4.93 11.60 -11.09
CA GLY A 94 6.02 12.58 -11.23
C GLY A 94 7.03 12.49 -10.07
N ASP A 95 8.16 13.16 -10.24
CA ASP A 95 9.29 13.17 -9.28
C ASP A 95 8.97 13.87 -7.94
N THR A 96 7.74 14.35 -7.77
CA THR A 96 7.33 15.10 -6.58
C THR A 96 7.01 14.15 -5.44
N ALA A 97 7.74 14.26 -4.34
CA ALA A 97 7.49 13.47 -3.14
C ALA A 97 6.08 13.75 -2.59
N ILE A 98 5.17 12.80 -2.72
CA ILE A 98 3.81 12.87 -2.16
C ILE A 98 3.93 12.87 -0.64
N VAL A 99 3.37 13.88 0.02
CA VAL A 99 3.30 13.97 1.49
C VAL A 99 1.91 13.54 1.91
N ALA A 100 1.78 12.35 2.47
CA ALA A 100 0.52 11.81 2.97
C ALA A 100 0.79 10.59 3.84
N ASP A 101 -0.18 10.22 4.67
CA ASP A 101 -0.14 9.01 5.49
C ASP A 101 -1.15 7.95 5.04
N ALA A 102 -1.95 8.26 4.03
CA ALA A 102 -2.79 7.30 3.36
C ALA A 102 -2.81 7.55 1.86
N CYS A 103 -3.17 6.53 1.11
CA CYS A 103 -3.37 6.64 -0.33
C CYS A 103 -4.52 5.77 -0.81
N VAL A 104 -5.09 6.15 -1.93
CA VAL A 104 -6.17 5.44 -2.61
C VAL A 104 -5.93 5.44 -4.11
N THR A 105 -6.35 4.42 -4.81
CA THR A 105 -6.28 4.36 -6.27
C THR A 105 -7.38 3.51 -6.87
N THR A 106 -7.77 3.87 -8.10
CA THR A 106 -8.58 3.05 -9.01
C THR A 106 -7.74 2.49 -10.15
N ALA A 107 -6.47 2.87 -10.22
CA ALA A 107 -5.59 2.52 -11.33
C ALA A 107 -5.01 1.11 -11.16
N MET A 108 -5.09 0.32 -12.22
CA MET A 108 -4.41 -0.98 -12.28
C MET A 108 -2.90 -0.81 -12.42
N GLY A 109 -2.15 -1.77 -11.89
CA GLY A 109 -0.69 -1.76 -11.96
C GLY A 109 -0.02 -0.78 -10.98
N VAL A 110 -0.79 -0.13 -10.10
CA VAL A 110 -0.31 0.73 -9.01
C VAL A 110 -0.57 0.04 -7.67
N ALA A 111 0.41 0.05 -6.78
CA ALA A 111 0.27 -0.47 -5.43
C ALA A 111 0.25 0.67 -4.40
N CYS A 112 -0.87 0.81 -3.68
CA CYS A 112 -0.95 1.63 -2.48
C CYS A 112 0.04 1.08 -1.45
N THR A 113 1.07 1.87 -1.10
CA THR A 113 2.16 1.40 -0.26
C THR A 113 2.33 2.30 0.96
N VAL A 114 2.29 1.70 2.13
CA VAL A 114 2.65 2.36 3.40
C VAL A 114 3.80 1.63 4.06
N MET A 115 4.69 2.37 4.69
CA MET A 115 5.83 1.83 5.43
C MET A 115 5.54 1.88 6.91
N VAL A 116 5.77 0.77 7.60
CA VAL A 116 5.55 0.65 9.04
C VAL A 116 6.75 -0.01 9.71
N ALA A 117 7.02 0.37 10.96
CA ALA A 117 7.93 -0.32 11.85
C ALA A 117 7.17 -0.81 13.10
N ASP A 118 6.35 0.07 13.69
CA ASP A 118 5.55 -0.17 14.89
C ASP A 118 4.12 0.38 14.78
N CYS A 119 3.85 1.21 13.75
CA CYS A 119 2.50 1.70 13.45
C CYS A 119 1.66 0.61 12.75
N LEU A 120 0.34 0.75 12.79
CA LEU A 120 -0.59 -0.18 12.18
C LEU A 120 -0.78 0.13 10.68
N PRO A 121 -0.54 -0.82 9.77
CA PRO A 121 -0.98 -0.70 8.38
C PRO A 121 -2.44 -1.11 8.26
N VAL A 122 -3.26 -0.27 7.62
CA VAL A 122 -4.66 -0.58 7.31
C VAL A 122 -4.87 -0.60 5.82
N LEU A 123 -5.48 -1.67 5.32
CA LEU A 123 -5.76 -1.85 3.90
C LEU A 123 -7.27 -1.84 3.66
N LEU A 124 -7.70 -1.23 2.58
CA LEU A 124 -9.10 -1.20 2.14
C LEU A 124 -9.20 -1.68 0.69
N ALA A 125 -10.25 -2.43 0.40
CA ALA A 125 -10.68 -2.77 -0.95
C ALA A 125 -12.21 -2.83 -1.00
N ASN A 126 -12.82 -2.38 -2.08
CA ASN A 126 -14.25 -2.58 -2.27
C ASN A 126 -14.52 -4.00 -2.81
N THR A 127 -15.76 -4.46 -2.67
CA THR A 127 -16.16 -5.82 -3.07
C THR A 127 -16.02 -6.09 -4.56
N ALA A 128 -16.03 -5.02 -5.39
CA ALA A 128 -15.79 -5.13 -6.83
C ALA A 128 -14.29 -5.14 -7.19
N GLY A 129 -13.40 -4.78 -6.25
CA GLY A 129 -11.96 -4.69 -6.49
C GLY A 129 -11.54 -3.55 -7.39
N THR A 130 -12.38 -2.52 -7.54
CA THR A 130 -12.13 -1.36 -8.41
C THR A 130 -11.46 -0.19 -7.70
N VAL A 131 -11.46 -0.20 -6.37
CA VAL A 131 -10.82 0.80 -5.53
C VAL A 131 -10.05 0.09 -4.43
N VAL A 132 -8.80 0.47 -4.23
CA VAL A 132 -7.97 0.00 -3.13
C VAL A 132 -7.31 1.18 -2.42
N ALA A 133 -7.04 1.01 -1.13
CA ALA A 133 -6.37 2.03 -0.34
C ALA A 133 -5.45 1.40 0.72
N ALA A 134 -4.48 2.20 1.19
CA ALA A 134 -3.63 1.86 2.32
C ALA A 134 -3.46 3.09 3.22
N ALA A 135 -3.46 2.86 4.54
CA ALA A 135 -3.24 3.91 5.53
C ALA A 135 -2.17 3.50 6.55
N HIS A 136 -1.28 4.45 6.83
CA HIS A 136 -0.32 4.39 7.92
C HIS A 136 -0.98 4.94 9.19
N ALA A 137 -1.54 4.03 9.99
CA ALA A 137 -2.31 4.38 11.18
C ALA A 137 -1.42 4.40 12.44
N GLY A 138 -0.50 5.37 12.50
CA GLY A 138 0.21 5.71 13.73
C GLY A 138 -0.72 6.41 14.72
N TRP A 139 -0.38 6.41 16.02
CA TRP A 139 -1.26 6.93 17.06
C TRP A 139 -1.68 8.41 16.85
N ARG A 140 -0.79 9.24 16.27
CA ARG A 140 -1.11 10.65 15.98
C ARG A 140 -2.13 10.76 14.85
N GLY A 141 -1.91 10.01 13.76
CA GLY A 141 -2.86 9.95 12.65
C GLY A 141 -4.21 9.38 13.05
N LEU A 142 -4.22 8.38 13.96
CA LEU A 142 -5.46 7.83 14.52
C LEU A 142 -6.19 8.84 15.40
N ALA A 143 -5.48 9.56 16.26
CA ALA A 143 -6.07 10.63 17.10
C ALA A 143 -6.60 11.79 16.25
N GLY A 144 -5.91 12.10 15.16
CA GLY A 144 -6.31 13.12 14.20
C GLY A 144 -6.44 14.52 14.79
N GLU A 145 -7.11 15.37 14.04
CA GLU A 145 -7.46 16.73 14.42
C GLU A 145 -8.99 16.93 14.36
N ALA A 146 -9.57 17.60 15.33
CA ALA A 146 -11.00 17.89 15.38
C ALA A 146 -11.92 16.66 15.21
N GLY A 147 -11.48 15.49 15.65
CA GLY A 147 -12.26 14.24 15.56
C GLY A 147 -12.18 13.53 14.21
N GLN A 148 -11.29 13.96 13.34
CA GLN A 148 -11.01 13.29 12.06
C GLN A 148 -9.58 12.75 12.03
N GLY A 149 -9.46 11.44 12.10
CA GLY A 149 -8.19 10.72 11.97
C GLY A 149 -7.92 10.23 10.56
N VAL A 150 -6.77 9.57 10.37
CA VAL A 150 -6.36 9.04 9.08
C VAL A 150 -7.33 7.98 8.54
N LEU A 151 -7.97 7.21 9.42
CA LEU A 151 -8.93 6.18 9.00
C LEU A 151 -10.23 6.78 8.49
N GLU A 152 -10.76 7.82 9.16
CA GLU A 152 -11.92 8.57 8.68
C GLU A 152 -11.61 9.23 7.34
N SER A 153 -10.43 9.87 7.22
CA SER A 153 -10.00 10.54 5.99
C SER A 153 -9.88 9.57 4.81
N VAL A 154 -9.18 8.44 4.99
CA VAL A 154 -9.01 7.48 3.90
C VAL A 154 -10.33 6.81 3.55
N TYR A 155 -11.17 6.48 4.53
CA TYR A 155 -12.47 5.87 4.27
C TYR A 155 -13.41 6.81 3.50
N GLN A 156 -13.41 8.08 3.84
CA GLN A 156 -14.20 9.10 3.13
C GLN A 156 -13.78 9.19 1.66
N ARG A 157 -12.45 9.27 1.39
CA ARG A 157 -11.96 9.34 0.00
C ARG A 157 -12.19 8.05 -0.77
N PHE A 158 -11.93 6.91 -0.14
CA PHE A 158 -12.19 5.59 -0.68
C PHE A 158 -13.67 5.40 -1.06
N SER A 159 -14.59 5.77 -0.18
CA SER A 159 -16.02 5.64 -0.41
C SER A 159 -16.50 6.52 -1.56
N ALA A 160 -16.00 7.75 -1.68
CA ALA A 160 -16.31 8.63 -2.79
C ALA A 160 -15.96 7.98 -4.15
N LEU A 161 -14.72 7.46 -4.28
CA LEU A 161 -14.29 6.78 -5.51
C LEU A 161 -15.04 5.48 -5.79
N ALA A 162 -15.43 4.74 -4.76
CA ALA A 162 -16.22 3.52 -4.91
C ALA A 162 -17.64 3.80 -5.42
N HIS A 163 -18.24 4.92 -5.03
CA HIS A 163 -19.56 5.35 -5.52
C HIS A 163 -19.49 5.87 -6.96
N ASP A 164 -18.48 6.67 -7.31
CA ASP A 164 -18.30 7.21 -8.65
C ASP A 164 -18.10 6.08 -9.68
N GLY A 165 -17.37 5.03 -9.33
CA GLY A 165 -17.19 3.85 -10.17
C GLY A 165 -18.50 3.06 -10.42
N CYS A 166 -19.43 3.05 -9.47
CA CYS A 166 -20.76 2.44 -9.67
C CYS A 166 -21.65 3.27 -10.61
N ALA A 167 -21.55 4.59 -10.57
CA ALA A 167 -22.35 5.46 -11.43
C ALA A 167 -21.93 5.39 -12.92
N GLN A 168 -20.66 5.17 -13.20
CA GLN A 168 -20.14 5.02 -14.57
C GLN A 168 -20.43 3.64 -15.19
N GLY A 169 -20.65 2.60 -14.39
CA GLY A 169 -21.00 1.26 -14.86
C GLY A 169 -22.47 1.06 -15.20
N ALA A 170 -23.33 2.03 -14.94
CA ALA A 170 -24.78 1.95 -15.16
C ALA A 170 -25.24 2.54 -16.51
N ILE A 171 -24.32 2.92 -17.40
CA ILE A 171 -24.63 3.52 -18.71
C ILE A 171 -24.01 2.66 -19.84
N ASN A 172 -24.31 1.36 -19.85
CA ASN A 172 -24.13 0.50 -21.04
C ASN A 172 -25.23 -0.56 -21.09
#